data_76ab1588b1a946f7b65d68ff8a4d56a3
#
_entry.id   76ab1588b1a946f7b65d68ff8a4d56a3
#
_cell.length_a   1.000
_cell.length_b   1.000
_cell.length_c   1.000
_cell.angle_alpha   90.00
_cell.angle_beta   90.00
_cell.angle_gamma   90.00
#
_symmetry.space_group_name_H-M   'P 1'
#
loop_
_entity.id
_entity.type
_entity.pdbx_description
1 polymer ?
#
loop_
_entity_poly.entity_id
_entity_poly.type
_entity_poly.pdbx_seq_one_letter_code
_entity_poly.pdbx_strand_id
1 'polypeptide(L)'
;MHSNYNLLTLSDSRLLNSNGQTIYYKERIEGRNMKITDTIKYVGVNDHQVDLFEGQYAVPNGMAYNSYVILDDKVAVMDTVDANFKHEWLDNLEQALGGRKPDYLIVQHMEPDHAANVANFLEVYPGTTVVANAKTFVMIKNFFGLDLEGQKLEVENGSTLSLGNHFCICANGTLAGGYGDL
;
A
#
# COMPACT_ATOMS: atom_id res chain seq x y z
N MET A 1 -36.26 -0.80 -17.54
CA MET A 1 -35.39 -0.13 -18.51
C MET A 1 -33.98 -0.72 -18.30
N HIS A 2 -33.51 -1.50 -19.26
CA HIS A 2 -32.20 -2.16 -19.17
C HIS A 2 -31.14 -1.16 -19.67
N SER A 3 -30.26 -0.75 -18.79
CA SER A 3 -29.11 0.08 -19.17
C SER A 3 -28.04 -0.82 -19.75
N ASN A 4 -27.86 -0.76 -21.07
CA ASN A 4 -26.74 -1.39 -21.76
C ASN A 4 -25.48 -0.56 -21.52
N TYR A 5 -24.54 -1.10 -20.75
CA TYR A 5 -23.20 -0.53 -20.58
C TYR A 5 -22.25 -1.21 -21.56
N ASN A 6 -21.69 -0.45 -22.50
CA ASN A 6 -20.59 -0.91 -23.35
C ASN A 6 -19.28 -0.86 -22.57
N LEU A 7 -18.65 -2.01 -22.41
CA LEU A 7 -17.30 -2.12 -21.82
C LEU A 7 -16.29 -1.60 -22.85
N LEU A 8 -15.68 -0.45 -22.56
CA LEU A 8 -14.47 0.01 -23.24
C LEU A 8 -13.24 -0.40 -22.42
N THR A 9 -12.20 -0.77 -23.15
CA THR A 9 -10.95 -1.41 -22.67
C THR A 9 -10.25 -0.69 -21.52
N LEU A 10 -9.55 -1.47 -20.69
CA LEU A 10 -8.92 -1.20 -19.41
C LEU A 10 -7.87 -0.06 -19.32
N SER A 11 -7.72 0.78 -20.34
CA SER A 11 -6.76 1.90 -20.33
C SER A 11 -7.37 3.27 -20.05
N ASP A 12 -8.69 3.39 -20.02
CA ASP A 12 -9.38 4.65 -19.77
C ASP A 12 -10.31 4.53 -18.56
N SER A 13 -9.94 5.19 -17.49
CA SER A 13 -10.74 5.29 -16.25
C SER A 13 -12.03 6.12 -16.41
N ARG A 14 -12.43 6.43 -17.66
CA ARG A 14 -13.61 7.22 -17.97
C ARG A 14 -14.62 6.41 -18.78
N LEU A 15 -15.80 6.22 -18.23
CA LEU A 15 -16.97 5.74 -18.99
C LEU A 15 -17.93 6.91 -19.23
N LEU A 16 -18.53 6.92 -20.42
CA LEU A 16 -19.61 7.84 -20.74
C LEU A 16 -20.96 7.10 -20.59
N ASN A 17 -21.93 7.74 -19.96
CA ASN A 17 -23.30 7.25 -19.98
C ASN A 17 -23.93 7.48 -21.37
N SER A 18 -25.13 6.97 -21.57
CA SER A 18 -25.89 7.12 -22.84
C SER A 18 -26.16 8.58 -23.25
N ASN A 19 -25.88 9.54 -22.38
CA ASN A 19 -26.05 10.99 -22.58
C ASN A 19 -24.68 11.69 -22.80
N GLY A 20 -23.58 10.95 -22.95
CA GLY A 20 -22.25 11.51 -23.17
C GLY A 20 -21.58 12.13 -21.93
N GLN A 21 -22.13 11.91 -20.74
CA GLN A 21 -21.55 12.41 -19.49
C GLN A 21 -20.54 11.41 -18.94
N THR A 22 -19.40 11.92 -18.48
CA THR A 22 -18.37 11.11 -17.81
C THR A 22 -18.89 10.58 -16.48
N ILE A 23 -18.92 9.26 -16.33
CA ILE A 23 -19.20 8.60 -15.06
C ILE A 23 -17.87 8.12 -14.51
N TYR A 24 -17.48 8.61 -13.34
CA TYR A 24 -16.36 8.03 -12.59
C TYR A 24 -16.85 6.74 -11.94
N TYR A 25 -16.11 5.66 -12.15
CA TYR A 25 -16.42 4.34 -11.59
C TYR A 25 -16.21 4.34 -10.08
N LYS A 26 -17.18 4.79 -9.33
CA LYS A 26 -17.17 4.71 -7.86
C LYS A 26 -17.56 3.31 -7.34
N GLU A 27 -18.35 2.57 -8.13
CA GLU A 27 -18.88 1.25 -7.73
C GLU A 27 -17.88 0.09 -7.79
N ARG A 28 -16.79 0.21 -8.59
CA ARG A 28 -15.79 -0.86 -8.70
C ARG A 28 -14.82 -0.92 -7.54
N ILE A 29 -14.79 0.11 -6.73
CA ILE A 29 -13.84 0.32 -5.65
C ILE A 29 -14.39 -0.16 -4.30
N GLU A 30 -15.72 -0.16 -4.13
CA GLU A 30 -16.36 -0.60 -2.87
C GLU A 30 -16.15 -2.09 -2.53
N GLY A 31 -15.71 -2.92 -3.48
CA GLY A 31 -15.44 -4.35 -3.27
C GLY A 31 -13.99 -4.72 -2.95
N ARG A 32 -13.03 -3.78 -3.03
CA ARG A 32 -11.60 -4.12 -2.95
C ARG A 32 -10.94 -3.86 -1.61
N ASN A 33 -11.49 -2.97 -0.79
CA ASN A 33 -11.00 -2.77 0.57
C ASN A 33 -11.52 -3.87 1.48
N MET A 34 -10.83 -5.00 1.50
CA MET A 34 -11.18 -6.09 2.41
C MET A 34 -10.90 -5.62 3.83
N LYS A 35 -11.96 -5.40 4.60
CA LYS A 35 -11.88 -5.07 6.01
C LYS A 35 -11.37 -6.30 6.76
N ILE A 36 -10.18 -6.23 7.31
CA ILE A 36 -9.65 -7.27 8.20
C ILE A 36 -10.27 -7.10 9.59
N THR A 37 -10.24 -5.87 10.09
CA THR A 37 -10.92 -5.44 11.32
C THR A 37 -11.51 -4.05 11.10
N ASP A 38 -12.10 -3.44 12.14
CA ASP A 38 -12.56 -2.04 12.07
C ASP A 38 -11.40 -1.05 11.85
N THR A 39 -10.22 -1.41 12.30
CA THR A 39 -9.03 -0.56 12.31
C THR A 39 -7.95 -1.00 11.32
N ILE A 40 -7.98 -2.23 10.82
CA ILE A 40 -7.01 -2.75 9.85
C ILE A 40 -7.73 -3.05 8.53
N LYS A 41 -7.25 -2.41 7.45
CA LYS A 41 -7.78 -2.58 6.10
C LYS A 41 -6.70 -3.07 5.16
N TYR A 42 -7.04 -4.03 4.31
CA TYR A 42 -6.20 -4.44 3.19
C TYR A 42 -6.30 -3.42 2.07
N VAL A 43 -5.17 -2.95 1.58
CA VAL A 43 -5.07 -1.98 0.48
C VAL A 43 -4.17 -2.48 -0.66
N GLY A 44 -3.70 -3.71 -0.56
CA GLY A 44 -2.88 -4.34 -1.60
C GLY A 44 -3.63 -4.57 -2.91
N VAL A 45 -2.96 -5.18 -3.87
CA VAL A 45 -3.48 -5.46 -5.20
C VAL A 45 -3.24 -6.91 -5.60
N ASN A 46 -4.10 -7.42 -6.50
CA ASN A 46 -3.97 -8.76 -7.06
C ASN A 46 -3.56 -8.65 -8.53
N ASP A 47 -2.37 -9.14 -8.84
CA ASP A 47 -1.88 -9.25 -10.21
C ASP A 47 -2.26 -10.61 -10.79
N HIS A 48 -3.22 -10.61 -11.70
CA HIS A 48 -3.69 -11.80 -12.42
C HIS A 48 -3.02 -11.98 -13.78
N GLN A 49 -2.03 -11.13 -14.13
CA GLN A 49 -1.37 -11.14 -15.44
C GLN A 49 0.05 -11.70 -15.37
N VAL A 50 0.68 -11.60 -14.20
CA VAL A 50 2.01 -12.16 -13.99
C VAL A 50 1.94 -13.69 -14.03
N ASP A 51 2.81 -14.31 -14.83
CA ASP A 51 2.97 -15.75 -14.94
C ASP A 51 4.28 -16.26 -14.32
N LEU A 52 5.27 -15.36 -14.22
CA LEU A 52 6.58 -15.63 -13.62
C LEU A 52 6.92 -14.54 -12.59
N PHE A 53 6.83 -14.86 -11.31
CA PHE A 53 7.28 -13.97 -10.23
C PHE A 53 8.82 -13.97 -10.18
N GLU A 54 9.42 -12.78 -10.08
CA GLU A 54 10.88 -12.56 -10.15
C GLU A 54 11.56 -13.19 -11.38
N GLY A 55 10.78 -13.42 -12.46
CA GLY A 55 11.28 -14.01 -13.69
C GLY A 55 11.66 -15.50 -13.60
N GLN A 56 11.36 -16.17 -12.46
CA GLN A 56 11.78 -17.56 -12.23
C GLN A 56 10.72 -18.46 -11.58
N TYR A 57 9.80 -17.91 -10.80
CA TYR A 57 8.79 -18.70 -10.10
C TYR A 57 7.47 -18.66 -10.86
N ALA A 58 7.01 -19.82 -11.36
CA ALA A 58 5.73 -19.92 -12.03
C ALA A 58 4.57 -19.66 -11.05
N VAL A 59 3.72 -18.69 -11.39
CA VAL A 59 2.56 -18.28 -10.57
C VAL A 59 1.27 -18.33 -11.40
N PRO A 60 0.77 -19.53 -11.70
CA PRO A 60 -0.35 -19.71 -12.63
C PRO A 60 -1.67 -19.05 -12.18
N ASN A 61 -1.76 -18.66 -10.91
CA ASN A 61 -2.91 -17.95 -10.35
C ASN A 61 -2.64 -16.45 -10.12
N GLY A 62 -1.49 -15.94 -10.57
CA GLY A 62 -1.03 -14.59 -10.31
C GLY A 62 -0.43 -14.40 -8.92
N MET A 63 -0.22 -13.16 -8.52
CA MET A 63 0.37 -12.75 -7.24
C MET A 63 -0.53 -11.76 -6.51
N ALA A 64 -0.50 -11.80 -5.17
CA ALA A 64 -1.08 -10.78 -4.32
C ALA A 64 0.05 -9.95 -3.70
N TYR A 65 0.10 -8.67 -4.02
CA TYR A 65 1.02 -7.71 -3.42
C TYR A 65 0.35 -7.11 -2.19
N ASN A 66 0.82 -7.53 -1.01
CA ASN A 66 0.12 -7.24 0.24
C ASN A 66 0.57 -5.90 0.83
N SER A 67 -0.40 -5.03 1.07
CA SER A 67 -0.24 -3.77 1.79
C SER A 67 -1.45 -3.54 2.69
N TYR A 68 -1.23 -2.93 3.85
CA TYR A 68 -2.28 -2.71 4.85
C TYR A 68 -2.23 -1.29 5.40
N VAL A 69 -3.39 -0.79 5.83
CA VAL A 69 -3.51 0.43 6.63
C VAL A 69 -3.99 0.07 8.02
N ILE A 70 -3.31 0.58 9.04
CA ILE A 70 -3.73 0.51 10.43
C ILE A 70 -4.21 1.91 10.83
N LEU A 71 -5.51 2.02 11.14
CA LEU A 71 -6.18 3.25 11.54
C LEU A 71 -6.30 3.29 13.05
N ASP A 72 -5.45 4.09 13.70
CA ASP A 72 -5.45 4.31 15.13
C ASP A 72 -5.25 5.80 15.42
N ASP A 73 -4.83 6.20 16.63
CA ASP A 73 -4.42 7.58 16.93
C ASP A 73 -3.38 8.04 15.92
N LYS A 74 -2.39 7.18 15.65
CA LYS A 74 -1.45 7.28 14.53
C LYS A 74 -1.84 6.31 13.41
N VAL A 75 -1.72 6.76 12.18
CA VAL A 75 -2.00 5.94 10.98
C VAL A 75 -0.70 5.36 10.44
N ALA A 76 -0.64 4.06 10.29
CA ALA A 76 0.48 3.38 9.67
C ALA A 76 0.05 2.68 8.36
N VAL A 77 0.87 2.82 7.32
CA VAL A 77 0.79 2.04 6.09
C VAL A 77 1.91 1.01 6.12
N MET A 78 1.59 -0.26 5.87
CA MET A 78 2.55 -1.36 5.88
C MET A 78 2.84 -1.79 4.46
N ASP A 79 4.09 -1.62 4.04
CA ASP A 79 4.61 -1.86 2.69
C ASP A 79 3.88 -1.10 1.58
N THR A 80 4.41 -1.19 0.39
CA THR A 80 3.80 -0.74 -0.84
C THR A 80 3.50 -1.96 -1.72
N VAL A 81 3.40 -1.78 -3.02
CA VAL A 81 3.15 -2.85 -3.98
C VAL A 81 4.09 -2.71 -5.19
N ASP A 82 4.03 -3.65 -6.14
CA ASP A 82 4.76 -3.58 -7.40
C ASP A 82 4.49 -2.27 -8.16
N ALA A 83 5.50 -1.78 -8.88
CA ALA A 83 5.49 -0.49 -9.58
C ALA A 83 4.33 -0.35 -10.57
N ASN A 84 3.94 -1.44 -11.24
CA ASN A 84 2.87 -1.44 -12.23
C ASN A 84 1.49 -1.12 -11.64
N PHE A 85 1.33 -1.31 -10.34
CA PHE A 85 0.05 -1.13 -9.62
C PHE A 85 -0.02 0.15 -8.78
N LYS A 86 0.89 1.11 -9.02
CA LYS A 86 0.94 2.40 -8.32
C LYS A 86 -0.44 3.06 -8.18
N HIS A 87 -1.17 3.21 -9.27
CA HIS A 87 -2.43 3.96 -9.28
C HIS A 87 -3.52 3.21 -8.51
N GLU A 88 -3.69 1.92 -8.78
CA GLU A 88 -4.68 1.10 -8.08
C GLU A 88 -4.42 1.07 -6.57
N TRP A 89 -3.16 0.93 -6.17
CA TRP A 89 -2.78 0.94 -4.76
C TRP A 89 -3.01 2.29 -4.08
N LEU A 90 -2.64 3.40 -4.72
CA LEU A 90 -2.87 4.74 -4.16
C LEU A 90 -4.38 5.05 -4.03
N ASP A 91 -5.20 4.61 -4.97
CA ASP A 91 -6.67 4.74 -4.90
C ASP A 91 -7.24 3.92 -3.73
N ASN A 92 -6.77 2.66 -3.56
CA ASN A 92 -7.17 1.81 -2.43
C ASN A 92 -6.79 2.46 -1.09
N LEU A 93 -5.58 3.02 -1.04
CA LEU A 93 -5.04 3.69 0.14
C LEU A 93 -5.85 4.93 0.50
N GLU A 94 -6.12 5.81 -0.47
CA GLU A 94 -6.92 7.03 -0.26
C GLU A 94 -8.29 6.72 0.32
N GLN A 95 -8.96 5.71 -0.24
CA GLN A 95 -10.26 5.25 0.27
C GLN A 95 -10.18 4.70 1.68
N ALA A 96 -9.16 3.86 1.95
CA ALA A 96 -8.98 3.28 3.27
C ALA A 96 -8.72 4.35 4.33
N LEU A 97 -7.94 5.38 3.99
CA LEU A 97 -7.61 6.51 4.86
C LEU A 97 -8.82 7.37 5.20
N GLY A 98 -9.81 7.49 4.29
CA GLY A 98 -11.03 8.27 4.54
C GLY A 98 -10.76 9.74 4.85
N GLY A 99 -9.76 10.35 4.22
CA GLY A 99 -9.33 11.74 4.41
C GLY A 99 -8.29 11.94 5.53
N ARG A 100 -7.91 10.90 6.26
CA ARG A 100 -6.76 10.94 7.19
C ARG A 100 -5.44 10.91 6.41
N LYS A 101 -4.37 11.36 7.04
CA LYS A 101 -3.01 11.27 6.49
C LYS A 101 -2.21 10.19 7.22
N PRO A 102 -1.35 9.44 6.52
CA PRO A 102 -0.44 8.51 7.17
C PRO A 102 0.59 9.25 8.02
N ASP A 103 0.78 8.80 9.26
CA ASP A 103 1.90 9.23 10.11
C ASP A 103 3.17 8.41 9.75
N TYR A 104 2.98 7.13 9.42
CA TYR A 104 4.07 6.19 9.16
C TYR A 104 3.88 5.40 7.87
N LEU A 105 4.98 5.21 7.13
CA LEU A 105 5.14 4.16 6.13
C LEU A 105 6.16 3.15 6.70
N ILE A 106 5.71 1.95 6.99
CA ILE A 106 6.56 0.86 7.50
C ILE A 106 7.01 0.02 6.31
N VAL A 107 8.32 0.00 6.05
CA VAL A 107 8.93 -0.79 4.97
C VAL A 107 9.59 -2.02 5.59
N GLN A 108 8.96 -3.18 5.40
CA GLN A 108 9.40 -4.43 6.02
C GLN A 108 10.61 -5.01 5.30
N HIS A 109 10.63 -4.94 3.96
CA HIS A 109 11.81 -5.27 3.15
C HIS A 109 11.76 -4.59 1.78
N MET A 110 12.85 -4.73 1.00
CA MET A 110 13.06 -3.92 -0.21
C MET A 110 12.86 -4.70 -1.52
N GLU A 111 12.15 -5.82 -1.49
CA GLU A 111 11.74 -6.48 -2.73
C GLU A 111 10.74 -5.60 -3.49
N PRO A 112 10.75 -5.61 -4.85
CA PRO A 112 9.95 -4.68 -5.64
C PRO A 112 8.45 -4.72 -5.34
N ASP A 113 7.91 -5.88 -5.02
CA ASP A 113 6.50 -6.08 -4.67
C ASP A 113 6.10 -5.50 -3.31
N HIS A 114 7.08 -5.06 -2.50
CA HIS A 114 6.86 -4.39 -1.21
C HIS A 114 7.32 -2.93 -1.20
N ALA A 115 8.30 -2.55 -2.04
CA ALA A 115 8.98 -1.26 -1.89
C ALA A 115 8.97 -0.37 -3.13
N ALA A 116 8.53 -0.86 -4.30
CA ALA A 116 8.68 -0.12 -5.55
C ALA A 116 7.95 1.25 -5.55
N ASN A 117 6.94 1.44 -4.72
CA ASN A 117 6.17 2.68 -4.66
C ASN A 117 6.52 3.59 -3.46
N VAL A 118 7.62 3.35 -2.74
CA VAL A 118 8.04 4.21 -1.61
C VAL A 118 8.20 5.67 -2.04
N ALA A 119 8.89 5.94 -3.14
CA ALA A 119 9.07 7.30 -3.66
C ALA A 119 7.72 7.95 -4.06
N ASN A 120 6.89 7.21 -4.79
CA ASN A 120 5.56 7.67 -5.21
C ASN A 120 4.64 7.98 -4.03
N PHE A 121 4.72 7.16 -2.99
CA PHE A 121 3.95 7.38 -1.74
C PHE A 121 4.36 8.70 -1.07
N LEU A 122 5.66 8.95 -0.96
CA LEU A 122 6.18 10.17 -0.32
C LEU A 122 5.90 11.44 -1.14
N GLU A 123 5.75 11.33 -2.46
CA GLU A 123 5.26 12.44 -3.29
C GLU A 123 3.81 12.84 -2.92
N VAL A 124 2.95 11.84 -2.64
CA VAL A 124 1.54 12.07 -2.28
C VAL A 124 1.40 12.46 -0.79
N TYR A 125 2.22 11.86 0.08
CA TYR A 125 2.18 12.06 1.53
C TYR A 125 3.54 12.54 2.08
N PRO A 126 3.99 13.76 1.73
CA PRO A 126 5.36 14.22 2.02
C PRO A 126 5.66 14.41 3.52
N GLY A 127 4.64 14.39 4.38
CA GLY A 127 4.81 14.51 5.85
C GLY A 127 4.96 13.18 6.58
N THR A 128 4.94 12.04 5.87
CA THR A 128 4.99 10.71 6.47
C THR A 128 6.39 10.35 6.91
N THR A 129 6.54 9.77 8.10
CA THR A 129 7.81 9.21 8.57
C THR A 129 7.96 7.77 8.06
N VAL A 130 9.06 7.48 7.38
CA VAL A 130 9.41 6.11 6.97
C VAL A 130 10.03 5.37 8.15
N VAL A 131 9.52 4.17 8.43
CA VAL A 131 9.99 3.31 9.53
C VAL A 131 10.59 2.04 8.93
N ALA A 132 11.86 1.79 9.21
CA ALA A 132 12.58 0.64 8.68
C ALA A 132 13.87 0.37 9.48
N ASN A 133 14.57 -0.71 9.17
CA ASN A 133 15.89 -0.95 9.70
C ASN A 133 16.99 -0.17 8.92
N ALA A 134 18.20 -0.07 9.50
CA ALA A 134 19.31 0.67 8.91
C ALA A 134 19.66 0.22 7.48
N LYS A 135 19.62 -1.08 7.18
CA LYS A 135 19.93 -1.62 5.84
C LYS A 135 18.89 -1.17 4.81
N THR A 136 17.62 -1.19 5.18
CA THR A 136 16.52 -0.72 4.33
C THR A 136 16.72 0.75 3.95
N PHE A 137 17.13 1.62 4.87
CA PHE A 137 17.41 3.03 4.55
C PHE A 137 18.56 3.20 3.57
N VAL A 138 19.61 2.39 3.69
CA VAL A 138 20.70 2.38 2.70
C VAL A 138 20.17 1.98 1.31
N MET A 139 19.30 0.98 1.23
CA MET A 139 18.71 0.53 -0.02
C MET A 139 17.75 1.58 -0.61
N ILE A 140 16.91 2.22 0.20
CA ILE A 140 16.02 3.33 -0.22
C ILE A 140 16.85 4.46 -0.85
N LYS A 141 17.96 4.84 -0.21
CA LYS A 141 18.88 5.86 -0.76
C LYS A 141 19.48 5.42 -2.10
N ASN A 142 19.92 4.17 -2.20
CA ASN A 142 20.57 3.66 -3.41
C ASN A 142 19.60 3.48 -4.59
N PHE A 143 18.38 3.01 -4.34
CA PHE A 143 17.41 2.71 -5.40
C PHE A 143 16.59 3.93 -5.82
N PHE A 144 16.22 4.78 -4.87
CA PHE A 144 15.32 5.92 -5.14
C PHE A 144 16.01 7.28 -5.01
N GLY A 145 17.27 7.36 -4.56
CA GLY A 145 17.97 8.62 -4.33
C GLY A 145 17.42 9.43 -3.14
N LEU A 146 16.59 8.83 -2.28
CA LEU A 146 15.96 9.49 -1.15
C LEU A 146 16.84 9.43 0.10
N ASP A 147 17.20 10.57 0.67
CA ASP A 147 17.98 10.61 1.92
C ASP A 147 17.10 10.55 3.18
N LEU A 148 15.85 10.99 3.09
CA LEU A 148 14.86 10.99 4.17
C LEU A 148 15.32 11.69 5.46
N GLU A 149 16.16 12.71 5.36
CA GLU A 149 16.58 13.48 6.54
C GLU A 149 15.36 14.08 7.25
N GLY A 150 15.22 13.79 8.55
CA GLY A 150 14.08 14.23 9.36
C GLY A 150 12.76 13.47 9.12
N GLN A 151 12.73 12.49 8.19
CA GLN A 151 11.55 11.68 7.86
C GLN A 151 11.79 10.18 8.04
N LYS A 152 12.82 9.77 8.76
CA LYS A 152 13.13 8.36 9.02
C LYS A 152 13.08 8.05 10.52
N LEU A 153 12.53 6.89 10.83
CA LEU A 153 12.60 6.25 12.14
C LEU A 153 13.27 4.89 11.97
N GLU A 154 14.51 4.81 12.41
CA GLU A 154 15.25 3.56 12.38
C GLU A 154 14.84 2.68 13.55
N VAL A 155 14.60 1.39 13.28
CA VAL A 155 14.19 0.39 14.26
C VAL A 155 15.08 -0.82 14.21
N GLU A 156 15.26 -1.45 15.37
CA GLU A 156 16.06 -2.66 15.56
C GLU A 156 15.16 -3.80 16.06
N ASN A 157 15.72 -5.02 16.10
CA ASN A 157 15.01 -6.17 16.63
C ASN A 157 14.55 -5.93 18.09
N GLY A 158 13.26 -6.13 18.34
CA GLY A 158 12.62 -5.85 19.63
C GLY A 158 12.14 -4.41 19.80
N SER A 159 12.41 -3.50 18.87
CA SER A 159 11.80 -2.16 18.90
C SER A 159 10.29 -2.23 18.79
N THR A 160 9.60 -1.35 19.50
CA THR A 160 8.14 -1.21 19.42
C THR A 160 7.76 0.18 18.95
N LEU A 161 6.76 0.25 18.05
CA LEU A 161 6.16 1.48 17.57
C LEU A 161 4.70 1.52 18.01
N SER A 162 4.35 2.41 18.93
CA SER A 162 2.96 2.59 19.35
C SER A 162 2.19 3.44 18.34
N LEU A 163 0.97 3.01 18.01
CA LEU A 163 0.03 3.75 17.17
C LEU A 163 -1.16 4.31 17.98
N GLY A 164 -1.21 3.99 19.27
CA GLY A 164 -2.32 4.25 20.19
C GLY A 164 -2.76 2.94 20.83
N ASN A 165 -3.87 2.36 20.37
CA ASN A 165 -4.35 1.04 20.82
C ASN A 165 -3.60 -0.13 20.14
N HIS A 166 -2.97 0.13 19.00
CA HIS A 166 -2.12 -0.85 18.29
C HIS A 166 -0.65 -0.54 18.51
N PHE A 167 0.19 -1.55 18.36
CA PHE A 167 1.62 -1.38 18.29
C PHE A 167 2.22 -2.35 17.26
N CYS A 168 3.35 -1.96 16.69
CA CYS A 168 4.15 -2.80 15.81
C CYS A 168 5.42 -3.20 16.54
N ILE A 169 5.81 -4.48 16.42
CA ILE A 169 7.06 -5.00 16.98
C ILE A 169 8.00 -5.33 15.83
N CYS A 170 9.24 -4.86 15.90
CA CYS A 170 10.28 -5.27 14.98
C CYS A 170 10.82 -6.65 15.39
N ALA A 171 10.65 -7.63 14.51
CA ALA A 171 11.20 -8.98 14.70
C ALA A 171 12.10 -9.35 13.53
N ASN A 172 13.34 -9.77 13.81
CA ASN A 172 14.33 -10.17 12.79
C ASN A 172 14.58 -9.12 11.70
N GLY A 173 14.48 -7.83 12.05
CA GLY A 173 14.66 -6.71 11.12
C GLY A 173 13.41 -6.35 10.31
N THR A 174 12.31 -7.01 10.55
CA THR A 174 11.00 -6.76 9.92
C THR A 174 10.00 -6.35 10.99
N LEU A 175 9.22 -5.28 10.74
CA LEU A 175 8.14 -4.87 11.62
C LEU A 175 6.89 -5.71 11.35
N ALA A 176 6.52 -6.58 12.27
CA ALA A 176 5.26 -7.29 12.24
C ALA A 176 4.20 -6.55 13.07
N GLY A 177 3.01 -6.36 12.50
CA GLY A 177 1.85 -5.84 13.24
C GLY A 177 1.32 -6.89 14.20
N GLY A 178 1.19 -6.57 15.49
CA GLY A 178 0.57 -7.41 16.49
C GLY A 178 -0.65 -6.73 17.13
N TYR A 179 -1.70 -7.50 17.41
CA TYR A 179 -2.73 -7.09 18.35
C TYR A 179 -2.17 -7.22 19.77
N GLY A 180 -2.25 -6.15 20.53
CA GLY A 180 -1.91 -6.19 21.92
C GLY A 180 -3.00 -6.89 22.73
N ASP A 181 -2.74 -8.12 23.06
CA ASP A 181 -3.11 -8.80 24.30
C ASP A 181 -2.03 -9.86 24.51
N LEU A 182 -0.94 -9.45 25.12
CA LEU A 182 0.02 -10.32 25.77
C LEU A 182 0.07 -9.97 27.25
#